data_4520ae587c45b475b95c4bfcdc297f58
#
_entry.id   4520ae587c45b475b95c4bfcdc297f58
#
_cell.length_a   1.000
_cell.length_b   1.000
_cell.length_c   1.000
_cell.angle_alpha   90.00
_cell.angle_beta   90.00
_cell.angle_gamma   90.00
#
_symmetry.space_group_name_H-M   'P 1'
#
loop_
_entity.id
_entity.type
_entity.pdbx_description
1 polymer ?
#
loop_
_entity_poly.entity_id
_entity_poly.type
_entity_poly.pdbx_seq_one_letter_code
_entity_poly.pdbx_strand_id
1 'polypeptide(L)'
;MSHPKFILVSDPAAPLVGTFVYGLVDQHKDLLRAYEKVHGYQKVHGGGWYLKDDDRKTMTLYGSSGDYGEPRLAFLNRIPSELEGYTFLFTPFYGMPGNVLELDDVEWI
;
A
#
# COMPACT_ATOMS: atom_id res chain seq x y z
N MET A 1 -8.41 17.50 -4.51
CA MET A 1 -7.07 17.72 -3.96
C MET A 1 -6.38 16.37 -3.74
N SER A 2 -5.16 16.24 -4.22
CA SER A 2 -4.44 14.95 -4.13
C SER A 2 -3.80 14.74 -2.77
N HIS A 3 -3.89 13.51 -2.29
CA HIS A 3 -3.32 13.09 -1.02
C HIS A 3 -2.52 11.79 -1.22
N PRO A 4 -1.52 11.53 -0.36
CA PRO A 4 -0.74 10.30 -0.42
C PRO A 4 -1.56 9.10 0.08
N LYS A 5 -2.09 8.33 -0.84
CA LYS A 5 -2.96 7.18 -0.56
C LYS A 5 -2.39 5.89 -1.10
N PHE A 6 -2.73 4.78 -0.48
CA PHE A 6 -2.34 3.46 -0.97
C PHE A 6 -3.50 2.48 -0.91
N ILE A 7 -3.40 1.43 -1.70
CA ILE A 7 -4.27 0.27 -1.64
C ILE A 7 -3.42 -1.00 -1.72
N LEU A 8 -3.98 -2.10 -1.23
CA LEU A 8 -3.40 -3.43 -1.39
C LEU A 8 -4.30 -4.21 -2.33
N VAL A 9 -3.72 -4.78 -3.37
CA VAL A 9 -4.47 -5.49 -4.39
C VAL A 9 -3.89 -6.86 -4.66
N SER A 10 -4.70 -7.78 -5.20
CA SER A 10 -4.22 -9.06 -5.68
C SER A 10 -4.83 -9.38 -7.04
N ASP A 11 -4.01 -10.01 -7.89
CA ASP A 11 -4.44 -10.50 -9.18
C ASP A 11 -5.26 -11.80 -9.00
N PRO A 12 -6.36 -12.00 -9.75
CA PRO A 12 -7.11 -13.24 -9.66
C PRO A 12 -6.29 -14.51 -9.92
N ALA A 13 -5.21 -14.40 -10.71
CA ALA A 13 -4.31 -15.52 -10.97
C ALA A 13 -3.41 -15.85 -9.78
N ALA A 14 -3.23 -14.90 -8.85
CA ALA A 14 -2.42 -15.07 -7.63
C ALA A 14 -3.15 -14.44 -6.44
N PRO A 15 -4.27 -15.02 -6.00
CA PRO A 15 -5.20 -14.36 -5.07
C PRO A 15 -4.66 -14.17 -3.65
N LEU A 16 -3.59 -14.86 -3.29
CA LEU A 16 -2.98 -14.75 -1.96
C LEU A 16 -1.77 -13.83 -1.93
N VAL A 17 -1.38 -13.28 -3.08
CA VAL A 17 -0.22 -12.41 -3.17
C VAL A 17 -0.68 -10.97 -3.40
N GLY A 18 -0.41 -10.11 -2.42
CA GLY A 18 -0.80 -8.72 -2.49
C GLY A 18 0.30 -7.82 -3.01
N THR A 19 -0.10 -6.73 -3.65
CA THR A 19 0.81 -5.71 -4.18
C THR A 19 0.45 -4.36 -3.58
N PHE A 20 1.48 -3.63 -3.16
CA PHE A 20 1.34 -2.28 -2.63
C PHE A 20 1.27 -1.30 -3.80
N VAL A 21 0.13 -0.60 -3.92
CA VAL A 21 -0.10 0.41 -4.96
C VAL A 21 -0.32 1.76 -4.28
N TYR A 22 0.48 2.75 -4.64
CA TYR A 22 0.44 4.04 -3.94
C TYR A 22 0.61 5.20 -4.91
N GLY A 23 0.21 6.37 -4.46
CA GLY A 23 0.37 7.58 -5.24
C GLY A 23 -0.40 8.76 -4.67
N LEU A 24 -0.23 9.91 -5.29
CA LEU A 24 -0.96 11.12 -4.93
C LEU A 24 -2.24 11.17 -5.76
N VAL A 25 -3.37 10.94 -5.11
CA VAL A 25 -4.68 10.87 -5.77
C VAL A 25 -5.76 11.51 -4.89
N ASP A 26 -6.87 11.84 -5.49
CA ASP A 26 -8.02 12.38 -4.75
C ASP A 26 -8.75 11.26 -3.98
N GLN A 27 -8.90 10.09 -4.60
CA GLN A 27 -9.62 8.97 -4.01
C GLN A 27 -8.87 7.67 -4.22
N HIS A 28 -9.04 6.71 -3.31
CA HIS A 28 -8.40 5.40 -3.43
C HIS A 28 -8.77 4.67 -4.73
N LYS A 29 -10.00 4.83 -5.20
CA LYS A 29 -10.44 4.19 -6.45
C LYS A 29 -9.68 4.70 -7.68
N ASP A 30 -9.06 5.88 -7.60
CA ASP A 30 -8.23 6.40 -8.69
C ASP A 30 -6.95 5.57 -8.84
N LEU A 31 -6.39 5.10 -7.73
CA LEU A 31 -5.25 4.18 -7.75
C LEU A 31 -5.63 2.86 -8.41
N LEU A 32 -6.79 2.33 -8.05
CA LEU A 32 -7.27 1.06 -8.60
C LEU A 32 -7.49 1.17 -10.11
N ARG A 33 -8.14 2.23 -10.56
CA ARG A 33 -8.39 2.46 -11.99
C ARG A 33 -7.09 2.53 -12.79
N ALA A 34 -6.12 3.29 -12.29
CA ALA A 34 -4.83 3.42 -12.97
C ALA A 34 -4.09 2.09 -13.02
N TYR A 35 -4.11 1.35 -11.95
CA TYR A 35 -3.43 0.05 -11.86
C TYR A 35 -4.09 -0.97 -12.78
N GLU A 36 -5.41 -1.04 -12.77
CA GLU A 36 -6.18 -2.00 -13.60
C GLU A 36 -6.04 -1.74 -15.08
N LYS A 37 -5.80 -0.51 -15.49
CA LYS A 37 -5.54 -0.19 -16.91
C LYS A 37 -4.34 -0.94 -17.46
N VAL A 38 -3.34 -1.19 -16.62
CA VAL A 38 -2.10 -1.85 -17.02
C VAL A 38 -2.14 -3.35 -16.72
N HIS A 39 -2.71 -3.73 -15.57
CA HIS A 39 -2.60 -5.08 -15.04
C HIS A 39 -3.90 -5.90 -15.08
N GLY A 40 -5.00 -5.27 -15.52
CA GLY A 40 -6.31 -5.92 -15.52
C GLY A 40 -6.96 -5.91 -14.13
N TYR A 41 -8.08 -6.63 -14.02
CA TYR A 41 -8.89 -6.67 -12.81
C TYR A 41 -8.09 -7.09 -11.59
N GLN A 42 -8.32 -6.37 -10.48
CA GLN A 42 -7.67 -6.64 -9.19
C GLN A 42 -8.72 -6.70 -8.09
N LYS A 43 -8.45 -7.57 -7.11
CA LYS A 43 -9.22 -7.57 -5.87
C LYS A 43 -8.53 -6.65 -4.87
N VAL A 44 -9.30 -5.77 -4.21
CA VAL A 44 -8.76 -4.82 -3.24
C VAL A 44 -8.87 -5.37 -1.83
N HIS A 45 -7.79 -5.23 -1.05
CA HIS A 45 -7.69 -5.71 0.33
C HIS A 45 -7.49 -4.53 1.29
N GLY A 46 -8.23 -3.44 1.06
CA GLY A 46 -8.14 -2.26 1.89
C GLY A 46 -7.08 -1.28 1.44
N GLY A 47 -6.95 -0.22 2.20
CA GLY A 47 -6.00 0.84 1.91
C GLY A 47 -5.96 1.87 3.02
N GLY A 48 -5.22 2.93 2.79
CA GLY A 48 -5.07 4.01 3.74
C GLY A 48 -4.23 5.13 3.16
N TRP A 49 -3.46 5.76 4.03
CA TRP A 49 -2.54 6.85 3.67
C TRP A 49 -1.12 6.47 3.99
N TYR A 50 -0.16 7.19 3.39
CA TYR A 50 1.25 6.95 3.67
C TYR A 50 2.00 8.25 3.88
N LEU A 51 3.10 8.16 4.65
CA LEU A 51 4.09 9.21 4.77
C LEU A 51 5.42 8.61 4.32
N LYS A 52 6.00 9.19 3.29
CA LYS A 52 7.27 8.73 2.72
C LYS A 52 8.39 9.64 3.19
N ASP A 53 9.38 9.08 3.87
CA ASP A 53 10.56 9.82 4.32
C ASP A 53 11.79 9.23 3.60
N ASP A 54 12.25 9.96 2.59
CA ASP A 54 13.37 9.51 1.77
C ASP A 54 14.71 9.58 2.49
N ASP A 55 14.85 10.52 3.44
CA ASP A 55 16.09 10.68 4.20
C ASP A 55 16.30 9.51 5.15
N ARG A 56 15.24 9.05 5.79
CA ARG A 56 15.27 7.94 6.73
C ARG A 56 14.96 6.61 6.10
N LYS A 57 14.54 6.61 4.84
CA LYS A 57 14.11 5.41 4.14
C LYS A 57 12.99 4.69 4.89
N THR A 58 11.96 5.45 5.27
CA THR A 58 10.79 4.90 5.95
C THR A 58 9.52 5.20 5.17
N MET A 59 8.58 4.27 5.27
CA MET A 59 7.26 4.40 4.69
C MET A 59 6.25 4.09 5.80
N THR A 60 5.60 5.13 6.31
CA THR A 60 4.63 4.97 7.39
C THR A 60 3.22 4.88 6.80
N LEU A 61 2.55 3.76 7.04
CA LEU A 61 1.19 3.51 6.59
C LEU A 61 0.23 3.74 7.76
N TYR A 62 -0.87 4.43 7.51
CA TYR A 62 -1.82 4.75 8.58
C TYR A 62 -3.25 4.89 8.02
N GLY A 63 -4.22 4.83 8.94
CA GLY A 63 -5.61 5.05 8.61
C GLY A 63 -6.25 3.89 7.84
N SER A 64 -7.43 4.16 7.30
CA SER A 64 -8.18 3.21 6.50
C SER A 64 -8.91 3.91 5.37
N SER A 65 -9.08 3.19 4.26
CA SER A 65 -9.80 3.72 3.09
C SER A 65 -11.30 3.78 3.38
N GLY A 66 -11.94 4.90 3.05
CA GLY A 66 -13.39 5.01 3.12
C GLY A 66 -14.10 4.08 2.14
N ASP A 67 -13.49 3.80 0.99
CA ASP A 67 -14.07 2.95 -0.04
C ASP A 67 -13.79 1.46 0.19
N TYR A 68 -12.60 1.11 0.72
CA TYR A 68 -12.13 -0.28 0.75
C TYR A 68 -11.82 -0.79 2.16
N GLY A 69 -11.94 0.04 3.19
CA GLY A 69 -11.70 -0.35 4.57
C GLY A 69 -10.24 -0.40 4.96
N GLU A 70 -9.98 -1.00 6.12
CA GLU A 70 -8.64 -1.12 6.68
C GLU A 70 -7.72 -1.94 5.77
N PRO A 71 -6.43 -1.59 5.69
CA PRO A 71 -5.49 -2.38 4.91
C PRO A 71 -5.25 -3.74 5.58
N ARG A 72 -5.38 -4.80 4.80
CA ARG A 72 -5.07 -6.15 5.26
C ARG A 72 -3.59 -6.40 5.02
N LEU A 73 -2.79 -6.21 6.04
CA LEU A 73 -1.32 -6.22 5.93
C LEU A 73 -0.74 -7.56 5.49
N ALA A 74 -1.49 -8.66 5.61
CA ALA A 74 -1.10 -9.94 5.04
C ALA A 74 -0.91 -9.89 3.53
N PHE A 75 -1.48 -8.87 2.86
CA PHE A 75 -1.34 -8.66 1.42
C PHE A 75 -0.28 -7.62 1.07
N LEU A 76 0.57 -7.25 2.01
CA LEU A 76 1.74 -6.41 1.74
C LEU A 76 2.92 -7.32 1.37
N ASN A 77 2.86 -7.90 0.17
CA ASN A 77 3.84 -8.91 -0.26
C ASN A 77 4.79 -8.40 -1.34
N ARG A 78 4.28 -7.62 -2.28
CA ARG A 78 5.07 -7.06 -3.38
C ARG A 78 5.15 -5.56 -3.24
N ILE A 79 6.36 -5.05 -3.25
CA ILE A 79 6.65 -3.63 -3.08
C ILE A 79 7.34 -3.12 -4.33
N PRO A 80 6.93 -1.98 -4.90
CA PRO A 80 7.63 -1.39 -6.04
C PRO A 80 9.12 -1.21 -5.77
N SER A 81 9.95 -1.47 -6.78
CA SER A 81 11.39 -1.48 -6.62
C SER A 81 11.99 -0.14 -6.17
N GLU A 82 11.32 0.97 -6.46
CA GLU A 82 11.78 2.28 -6.00
C GLU A 82 11.74 2.44 -4.48
N LEU A 83 11.03 1.54 -3.78
CA LEU A 83 10.97 1.53 -2.32
C LEU A 83 11.89 0.49 -1.70
N GLU A 84 12.76 -0.14 -2.50
CA GLU A 84 13.74 -1.10 -1.98
C GLU A 84 14.63 -0.43 -0.94
N GLY A 85 14.82 -1.10 0.20
CA GLY A 85 15.56 -0.55 1.32
C GLY A 85 14.73 0.28 2.31
N TYR A 86 13.48 0.57 1.99
CA TYR A 86 12.61 1.27 2.92
C TYR A 86 12.10 0.34 4.01
N THR A 87 12.00 0.87 5.22
CA THR A 87 11.34 0.19 6.34
C THR A 87 9.88 0.62 6.37
N PHE A 88 8.97 -0.34 6.37
CA PHE A 88 7.55 -0.08 6.44
C PHE A 88 7.08 -0.09 7.89
N LEU A 89 6.39 0.98 8.28
CA LEU A 89 5.78 1.14 9.59
C LEU A 89 4.28 1.23 9.40
N PHE A 90 3.52 0.62 10.30
CA PHE A 90 2.07 0.71 10.27
C PHE A 90 1.54 1.22 11.60
N THR A 91 0.61 2.17 11.54
CA THR A 91 -0.13 2.65 12.71
C THR A 91 -1.62 2.77 12.32
N PRO A 92 -2.52 2.15 13.10
CA PRO A 92 -3.94 2.24 12.79
C PRO A 92 -4.49 3.66 12.99
N PHE A 93 -3.83 4.47 13.80
CA PHE A 93 -4.25 5.84 14.10
C PHE A 93 -3.15 6.82 13.78
N TYR A 94 -3.55 7.96 13.23
CA TYR A 94 -2.62 9.03 12.93
C TYR A 94 -1.91 9.51 14.20
N GLY A 95 -0.57 9.61 14.13
CA GLY A 95 0.25 10.09 15.24
C GLY A 95 0.57 9.04 16.30
N MET A 96 0.04 7.83 16.19
CA MET A 96 0.35 6.74 17.12
C MET A 96 1.56 5.95 16.65
N PRO A 97 2.36 5.39 17.58
CA PRO A 97 3.43 4.48 17.18
C PRO A 97 2.87 3.29 16.41
N GLY A 98 3.52 2.95 15.31
CA GLY A 98 3.11 1.81 14.49
C GLY A 98 3.97 0.60 14.72
N ASN A 99 3.57 -0.51 14.13
CA ASN A 99 4.36 -1.74 14.10
C ASN A 99 5.36 -1.66 12.96
N VAL A 100 6.57 -2.14 13.20
CA VAL A 100 7.55 -2.30 12.14
C VAL A 100 7.18 -3.55 11.35
N LEU A 101 7.05 -3.40 10.05
CA LEU A 101 6.77 -4.52 9.17
C LEU A 101 8.09 -5.09 8.68
N GLU A 102 8.35 -6.36 9.00
CA GLU A 102 9.50 -7.09 8.49
C GLU A 102 9.12 -7.65 7.13
N LEU A 103 9.92 -7.32 6.12
CA LEU A 103 9.64 -7.67 4.74
C LEU A 103 10.70 -8.64 4.19
N ASP A 104 11.00 -9.69 4.98
CA ASP A 104 12.09 -10.62 4.66
C ASP A 104 11.87 -11.38 3.35
N ASP A 105 10.63 -11.74 3.04
CA ASP A 105 10.28 -12.52 1.86
C ASP A 105 9.53 -11.69 0.83
N VAL A 106 9.79 -10.37 0.78
CA VAL A 106 9.11 -9.48 -0.14
C VAL A 106 9.74 -9.55 -1.52
N GLU A 107 8.88 -9.62 -2.53
CA GLU A 107 9.31 -9.51 -3.92
C GLU A 107 9.28 -8.03 -4.34
N TRP A 108 10.43 -7.52 -4.75
CA TRP A 108 10.53 -6.17 -5.29
C TRP A 108 10.24 -6.18 -6.78
N ILE A 109 9.27 -5.41 -7.18
CA ILE A 109 8.80 -5.37 -8.57
C ILE A 109 9.06 -4.03 -9.26
#